data_3fdc63871fc37cd42429a98d7e69e5e8
#
_entry.id   3fdc63871fc37cd42429a98d7e69e5e8
#
_cell.length_a   1.000
_cell.length_b   1.000
_cell.length_c   1.000
_cell.angle_alpha   90.00
_cell.angle_beta   90.00
_cell.angle_gamma   90.00
#
_symmetry.space_group_name_H-M   'P 1'
#
loop_
_entity.id
_entity.type
_entity.pdbx_description
1 polymer ?
#
loop_
_entity_poly.entity_id
_entity_poly.type
_entity_poly.pdbx_seq_one_letter_code
_entity_poly.pdbx_strand_id
1 'polypeptide(L)'
;MFGENRKFLQIALDYTDLGKAVSLVKQVSDLLGQSVIIEVGTPLVKSFGVYESVSAIREAVGKEAVILVDMKTMDTGYLEAELAFSSGGNITTVLGVADDETIKEALRAASKYGGLVQVDLINHPDPIRRAEQLVEMGAHIIGLHAGIDTQRGKKLRAIDLLDTIEGVKKKTVNKALVSVAGGVKPSETRILAEKGADIIVIGGAITSSPSPRESLLEALRNLDIRRPK
;
A
#
# COMPACT_ATOMS: atom_id res chain seq x y z
N MET A 1 13.60 4.61 -6.25
CA MET A 1 12.89 4.55 -4.94
C MET A 1 13.02 3.16 -4.31
N PHE A 2 12.81 2.08 -5.03
CA PHE A 2 12.84 0.71 -4.52
C PHE A 2 14.07 -0.02 -5.07
N GLY A 3 15.05 -0.35 -4.17
CA GLY A 3 16.23 -1.15 -4.54
C GLY A 3 15.89 -2.65 -4.63
N GLU A 4 16.68 -3.41 -5.39
CA GLU A 4 16.51 -4.87 -5.51
C GLU A 4 16.57 -5.58 -4.15
N ASN A 5 15.68 -6.55 -3.94
CA ASN A 5 15.58 -7.39 -2.72
C ASN A 5 15.24 -6.63 -1.40
N ARG A 6 14.83 -5.37 -1.46
CA ARG A 6 14.42 -4.62 -0.27
C ARG A 6 12.97 -4.89 0.09
N LYS A 7 12.71 -5.15 1.37
CA LYS A 7 11.35 -5.29 1.90
C LYS A 7 10.87 -3.97 2.47
N PHE A 8 9.56 -3.74 2.38
CA PHE A 8 8.88 -2.53 2.85
C PHE A 8 7.74 -2.89 3.78
N LEU A 9 7.55 -2.09 4.79
CA LEU A 9 6.38 -2.12 5.65
C LEU A 9 5.50 -0.92 5.31
N GLN A 10 4.22 -1.14 5.04
CA GLN A 10 3.25 -0.09 4.77
C GLN A 10 2.25 -0.02 5.92
N ILE A 11 2.03 1.18 6.46
CA ILE A 11 1.08 1.43 7.55
C ILE A 11 -0.17 2.07 6.93
N ALA A 12 -1.28 1.34 6.92
CA ALA A 12 -2.55 1.83 6.38
C ALA A 12 -3.32 2.62 7.45
N LEU A 13 -3.48 3.92 7.20
CA LEU A 13 -4.22 4.84 8.07
C LEU A 13 -5.71 4.88 7.70
N ASP A 14 -6.43 3.80 8.03
CA ASP A 14 -7.87 3.64 7.75
C ASP A 14 -8.74 4.32 8.82
N TYR A 15 -8.47 5.60 9.10
CA TYR A 15 -9.23 6.42 10.03
C TYR A 15 -10.32 7.24 9.31
N THR A 16 -11.37 7.60 10.05
CA THR A 16 -12.34 8.64 9.70
C THR A 16 -12.12 9.91 10.54
N ASP A 17 -10.96 10.03 11.16
CA ASP A 17 -10.53 11.14 12.03
C ASP A 17 -9.08 11.48 11.66
N LEU A 18 -8.89 12.62 11.03
CA LEU A 18 -7.58 13.07 10.54
C LEU A 18 -6.61 13.36 11.70
N GLY A 19 -7.12 13.87 12.81
CA GLY A 19 -6.31 14.15 14.01
C GLY A 19 -5.70 12.88 14.59
N LYS A 20 -6.45 11.77 14.62
CA LYS A 20 -5.94 10.45 15.04
C LYS A 20 -4.88 9.92 14.10
N ALA A 21 -5.07 10.05 12.80
CA ALA A 21 -4.08 9.64 11.81
C ALA A 21 -2.76 10.41 11.99
N VAL A 22 -2.83 11.74 12.09
CA VAL A 22 -1.67 12.62 12.33
C VAL A 22 -0.98 12.29 13.65
N SER A 23 -1.76 12.06 14.72
CA SER A 23 -1.21 11.72 16.04
C SER A 23 -0.43 10.41 16.02
N LEU A 24 -0.97 9.36 15.36
CA LEU A 24 -0.25 8.09 15.20
C LEU A 24 1.06 8.27 14.46
N VAL A 25 1.03 8.96 13.33
CA VAL A 25 2.23 9.19 12.51
C VAL A 25 3.31 9.93 13.29
N LYS A 26 2.95 10.97 14.05
CA LYS A 26 3.88 11.70 14.92
C LYS A 26 4.48 10.79 16.01
N GLN A 27 3.68 9.90 16.60
CA GLN A 27 4.13 8.95 17.62
C GLN A 27 5.20 7.96 17.12
N VAL A 28 5.21 7.65 15.82
CA VAL A 28 6.13 6.69 15.20
C VAL A 28 7.13 7.33 14.24
N SER A 29 7.20 8.66 14.20
CA SER A 29 7.96 9.42 13.20
C SER A 29 9.45 9.04 13.14
N ASP A 30 10.08 8.74 14.27
CA ASP A 30 11.46 8.29 14.36
C ASP A 30 11.71 6.87 13.82
N LEU A 31 10.65 6.13 13.51
CA LEU A 31 10.71 4.79 12.89
C LEU A 31 10.48 4.85 11.37
N LEU A 32 10.07 6.01 10.84
CA LEU A 32 9.75 6.21 9.43
C LEU A 32 11.02 6.39 8.62
N GLY A 33 11.62 5.29 8.21
CA GLY A 33 12.76 5.29 7.30
C GLY A 33 12.35 4.97 5.87
N GLN A 34 13.33 4.90 4.97
CA GLN A 34 13.10 4.62 3.54
C GLN A 34 12.42 3.27 3.23
N SER A 35 12.25 2.39 4.22
CA SER A 35 11.54 1.09 4.09
C SER A 35 10.16 1.12 4.70
N VAL A 36 9.66 2.27 5.15
CA VAL A 36 8.31 2.43 5.68
C VAL A 36 7.51 3.34 4.77
N ILE A 37 6.35 2.87 4.33
CA ILE A 37 5.39 3.61 3.51
C ILE A 37 4.22 4.00 4.41
N ILE A 38 3.80 5.25 4.36
CA ILE A 38 2.56 5.68 5.02
C ILE A 38 1.45 5.70 3.99
N GLU A 39 0.39 4.96 4.26
CA GLU A 39 -0.78 4.96 3.41
C GLU A 39 -1.86 5.89 3.97
N VAL A 40 -2.25 6.88 3.17
CA VAL A 40 -3.48 7.65 3.39
C VAL A 40 -4.64 6.78 2.90
N GLY A 41 -5.31 6.11 3.83
CA GLY A 41 -6.34 5.12 3.52
C GLY A 41 -7.57 5.71 2.86
N THR A 42 -8.29 4.90 2.09
CA THR A 42 -9.55 5.29 1.44
C THR A 42 -10.55 5.97 2.39
N PRO A 43 -10.71 5.55 3.66
CA PRO A 43 -11.61 6.25 4.59
C PRO A 43 -11.21 7.70 4.86
N LEU A 44 -9.92 8.01 5.00
CA LEU A 44 -9.44 9.39 5.16
C LEU A 44 -9.71 10.21 3.90
N VAL A 45 -9.34 9.69 2.73
CA VAL A 45 -9.56 10.36 1.44
C VAL A 45 -11.04 10.69 1.23
N LYS A 46 -11.94 9.77 1.56
CA LYS A 46 -13.39 9.97 1.41
C LYS A 46 -13.99 10.89 2.47
N SER A 47 -13.39 10.97 3.66
CA SER A 47 -13.90 11.82 4.74
C SER A 47 -13.44 13.27 4.62
N PHE A 48 -12.22 13.53 4.14
CA PHE A 48 -11.59 14.85 4.14
C PHE A 48 -11.16 15.36 2.76
N GLY A 49 -11.28 14.52 1.73
CA GLY A 49 -10.72 14.81 0.40
C GLY A 49 -9.22 14.53 0.31
N VAL A 50 -8.74 14.39 -0.93
CA VAL A 50 -7.35 14.01 -1.24
C VAL A 50 -6.37 15.05 -0.71
N TYR A 51 -6.59 16.32 -1.07
CA TYR A 51 -5.67 17.40 -0.75
C TYR A 51 -5.47 17.57 0.77
N GLU A 52 -6.55 17.68 1.53
CA GLU A 52 -6.48 17.90 2.98
C GLU A 52 -5.82 16.71 3.70
N SER A 53 -6.26 15.48 3.40
CA SER A 53 -5.72 14.29 4.04
C SER A 53 -4.24 14.05 3.73
N VAL A 54 -3.84 14.18 2.46
CA VAL A 54 -2.45 13.96 2.04
C VAL A 54 -1.53 15.06 2.56
N SER A 55 -1.95 16.34 2.47
CA SER A 55 -1.14 17.47 2.96
C SER A 55 -0.88 17.39 4.46
N ALA A 56 -1.90 17.06 5.26
CA ALA A 56 -1.74 16.91 6.70
C ALA A 56 -0.79 15.78 7.09
N ILE A 57 -0.87 14.64 6.40
CA ILE A 57 0.07 13.52 6.62
C ILE A 57 1.47 13.90 6.13
N ARG A 58 1.61 14.54 4.97
CA ARG A 58 2.89 15.00 4.43
C ARG A 58 3.60 15.97 5.39
N GLU A 59 2.86 16.90 5.98
CA GLU A 59 3.40 17.80 7.00
C GLU A 59 3.91 17.04 8.24
N ALA A 60 3.16 16.01 8.67
CA ALA A 60 3.51 15.22 9.83
C ALA A 60 4.73 14.29 9.64
N VAL A 61 4.92 13.73 8.41
CA VAL A 61 6.01 12.78 8.11
C VAL A 61 7.26 13.42 7.51
N GLY A 62 7.15 14.66 7.02
CA GLY A 62 8.24 15.34 6.31
C GLY A 62 8.38 14.92 4.84
N LYS A 63 9.31 15.56 4.13
CA LYS A 63 9.46 15.45 2.67
C LYS A 63 10.01 14.11 2.19
N GLU A 64 10.83 13.45 3.01
CA GLU A 64 11.56 12.23 2.64
C GLU A 64 10.72 10.95 2.76
N ALA A 65 9.60 10.99 3.49
CA ALA A 65 8.74 9.84 3.69
C ALA A 65 7.98 9.47 2.40
N VAL A 66 7.80 8.18 2.17
CA VAL A 66 7.00 7.68 1.06
C VAL A 66 5.52 7.62 1.48
N ILE A 67 4.67 8.32 0.74
CA ILE A 67 3.21 8.32 0.94
C ILE A 67 2.53 7.60 -0.21
N LEU A 68 1.72 6.59 0.11
CA LEU A 68 0.74 6.00 -0.79
C LEU A 68 -0.64 6.62 -0.50
N VAL A 69 -1.35 7.02 -1.56
CA VAL A 69 -2.72 7.53 -1.48
C VAL A 69 -3.67 6.46 -2.03
N ASP A 70 -4.48 5.87 -1.14
CA ASP A 70 -5.37 4.77 -1.49
C ASP A 70 -6.68 5.28 -2.10
N MET A 71 -6.59 5.66 -3.38
CA MET A 71 -7.71 6.20 -4.16
C MET A 71 -8.74 5.13 -4.53
N LYS A 72 -8.31 3.88 -4.71
CA LYS A 72 -9.11 2.79 -5.28
C LYS A 72 -9.84 3.23 -6.55
N THR A 73 -9.10 3.92 -7.43
CA THR A 73 -9.60 4.47 -8.68
C THR A 73 -10.25 3.38 -9.52
N MET A 74 -11.47 3.62 -9.96
CA MET A 74 -12.24 2.73 -10.85
C MET A 74 -12.44 3.33 -12.22
N ASP A 75 -12.40 4.66 -12.33
CA ASP A 75 -12.55 5.45 -13.56
C ASP A 75 -11.74 6.74 -13.45
N THR A 76 -11.62 7.52 -14.53
CA THR A 76 -10.86 8.79 -14.56
C THR A 76 -9.43 8.69 -14.07
N GLY A 77 -8.71 7.62 -14.47
CA GLY A 77 -7.40 7.24 -13.96
C GLY A 77 -6.36 8.35 -13.91
N TYR A 78 -6.27 9.17 -15.00
CA TYR A 78 -5.33 10.29 -15.03
C TYR A 78 -5.67 11.35 -13.98
N LEU A 79 -6.92 11.77 -13.91
CA LEU A 79 -7.37 12.85 -13.02
C LEU A 79 -7.16 12.47 -11.54
N GLU A 80 -7.57 11.26 -11.14
CA GLU A 80 -7.43 10.83 -9.75
C GLU A 80 -5.97 10.61 -9.36
N ALA A 81 -5.15 10.06 -10.25
CA ALA A 81 -3.71 9.95 -10.03
C ALA A 81 -3.03 11.32 -9.94
N GLU A 82 -3.38 12.27 -10.81
CA GLU A 82 -2.90 13.65 -10.74
C GLU A 82 -3.25 14.32 -9.41
N LEU A 83 -4.49 14.16 -8.92
CA LEU A 83 -4.90 14.66 -7.59
C LEU A 83 -4.03 14.08 -6.47
N ALA A 84 -3.78 12.77 -6.49
CA ALA A 84 -2.94 12.13 -5.49
C ALA A 84 -1.50 12.67 -5.50
N PHE A 85 -0.87 12.77 -6.68
CA PHE A 85 0.52 13.23 -6.81
C PHE A 85 0.67 14.71 -6.51
N SER A 86 -0.22 15.57 -7.03
CA SER A 86 -0.18 17.02 -6.78
C SER A 86 -0.43 17.38 -5.32
N SER A 87 -1.12 16.52 -4.56
CA SER A 87 -1.30 16.67 -3.12
C SER A 87 -0.09 16.22 -2.30
N GLY A 88 0.95 15.64 -2.91
CA GLY A 88 2.17 15.20 -2.25
C GLY A 88 2.30 13.69 -2.05
N GLY A 89 1.42 12.87 -2.67
CA GLY A 89 1.56 11.41 -2.73
C GLY A 89 2.72 10.98 -3.65
N ASN A 90 3.35 9.87 -3.33
CA ASN A 90 4.39 9.24 -4.15
C ASN A 90 3.84 8.04 -4.92
N ILE A 91 2.81 7.40 -4.38
CA ILE A 91 2.16 6.22 -4.94
C ILE A 91 0.65 6.46 -4.90
N THR A 92 -0.07 6.04 -5.93
CA THR A 92 -1.54 6.00 -5.91
C THR A 92 -2.06 4.62 -6.25
N THR A 93 -3.32 4.31 -5.89
CA THR A 93 -3.92 3.00 -6.18
C THR A 93 -5.01 3.09 -7.25
N VAL A 94 -5.03 2.09 -8.11
CA VAL A 94 -6.10 1.85 -9.10
C VAL A 94 -6.60 0.43 -8.90
N LEU A 95 -7.90 0.18 -9.03
CA LEU A 95 -8.46 -1.16 -8.93
C LEU A 95 -8.09 -2.01 -10.15
N GLY A 96 -7.65 -3.24 -9.92
CA GLY A 96 -7.30 -4.18 -11.00
C GLY A 96 -8.51 -4.68 -11.80
N VAL A 97 -9.72 -4.44 -11.30
CA VAL A 97 -11.00 -4.69 -11.98
C VAL A 97 -11.47 -3.50 -12.82
N ALA A 98 -10.77 -2.36 -12.77
CA ALA A 98 -11.01 -1.23 -13.65
C ALA A 98 -10.64 -1.58 -15.10
N ASP A 99 -11.17 -0.79 -16.04
CA ASP A 99 -10.80 -0.90 -17.44
C ASP A 99 -9.30 -0.65 -17.66
N ASP A 100 -8.71 -1.34 -18.63
CA ASP A 100 -7.29 -1.21 -18.95
C ASP A 100 -6.90 0.23 -19.31
N GLU A 101 -7.79 0.96 -19.96
CA GLU A 101 -7.55 2.37 -20.29
C GLU A 101 -7.49 3.25 -19.04
N THR A 102 -8.31 2.98 -18.01
CA THR A 102 -8.21 3.68 -16.72
C THR A 102 -6.85 3.46 -16.07
N ILE A 103 -6.34 2.20 -16.10
CA ILE A 103 -5.03 1.86 -15.54
C ILE A 103 -3.91 2.55 -16.33
N LYS A 104 -3.94 2.51 -17.66
CA LYS A 104 -2.96 3.19 -18.52
C LYS A 104 -2.95 4.70 -18.30
N GLU A 105 -4.11 5.33 -18.12
CA GLU A 105 -4.21 6.76 -17.84
C GLU A 105 -3.60 7.12 -16.47
N ALA A 106 -3.78 6.30 -15.44
CA ALA A 106 -3.10 6.48 -14.17
C ALA A 106 -1.58 6.31 -14.29
N LEU A 107 -1.10 5.33 -15.07
CA LEU A 107 0.32 5.15 -15.36
C LEU A 107 0.91 6.33 -16.14
N ARG A 108 0.14 6.92 -17.06
CA ARG A 108 0.53 8.15 -17.78
C ARG A 108 0.69 9.34 -16.83
N ALA A 109 -0.23 9.51 -15.87
CA ALA A 109 -0.08 10.53 -14.84
C ALA A 109 1.16 10.26 -13.96
N ALA A 110 1.38 9.02 -13.53
CA ALA A 110 2.56 8.65 -12.75
C ALA A 110 3.87 8.99 -13.48
N SER A 111 3.96 8.72 -14.78
CA SER A 111 5.12 9.10 -15.59
C SER A 111 5.36 10.61 -15.61
N LYS A 112 4.30 11.43 -15.70
CA LYS A 112 4.40 12.90 -15.70
C LYS A 112 4.86 13.45 -14.35
N TYR A 113 4.38 12.88 -13.25
CA TYR A 113 4.65 13.38 -11.89
C TYR A 113 5.82 12.68 -11.20
N GLY A 114 6.47 11.70 -11.84
CA GLY A 114 7.53 10.89 -11.23
C GLY A 114 7.04 10.02 -10.07
N GLY A 115 5.74 9.67 -10.08
CA GLY A 115 5.10 8.83 -9.09
C GLY A 115 4.99 7.37 -9.52
N LEU A 116 4.36 6.54 -8.69
CA LEU A 116 4.13 5.13 -8.95
C LEU A 116 2.65 4.78 -8.84
N VAL A 117 2.23 3.74 -9.56
CA VAL A 117 0.88 3.17 -9.48
C VAL A 117 0.95 1.78 -8.87
N GLN A 118 0.17 1.56 -7.82
CA GLN A 118 -0.16 0.24 -7.31
C GLN A 118 -1.52 -0.16 -7.88
N VAL A 119 -1.59 -1.32 -8.53
CA VAL A 119 -2.87 -1.88 -8.98
C VAL A 119 -3.36 -2.87 -7.94
N ASP A 120 -4.48 -2.54 -7.27
CA ASP A 120 -5.08 -3.35 -6.21
C ASP A 120 -5.99 -4.43 -6.81
N LEU A 121 -5.64 -5.70 -6.60
CA LEU A 121 -6.37 -6.87 -7.09
C LEU A 121 -7.48 -7.35 -6.11
N ILE A 122 -7.95 -6.46 -5.24
CA ILE A 122 -9.10 -6.77 -4.37
C ILE A 122 -10.27 -7.31 -5.20
N ASN A 123 -10.82 -8.44 -4.78
CA ASN A 123 -11.94 -9.13 -5.44
C ASN A 123 -11.70 -9.53 -6.91
N HIS A 124 -10.49 -9.47 -7.43
CA HIS A 124 -10.23 -9.95 -8.80
C HIS A 124 -10.31 -11.49 -8.85
N PRO A 125 -11.08 -12.08 -9.79
CA PRO A 125 -11.32 -13.53 -9.82
C PRO A 125 -10.08 -14.35 -10.17
N ASP A 126 -9.14 -13.81 -10.96
CA ASP A 126 -7.88 -14.46 -11.35
C ASP A 126 -6.72 -13.47 -11.18
N PRO A 127 -6.21 -13.32 -9.94
CA PRO A 127 -5.16 -12.35 -9.64
C PRO A 127 -3.81 -12.67 -10.30
N ILE A 128 -3.50 -13.95 -10.53
CA ILE A 128 -2.20 -14.35 -11.11
C ILE A 128 -2.15 -13.95 -12.59
N ARG A 129 -3.20 -14.26 -13.35
CA ARG A 129 -3.30 -13.87 -14.76
C ARG A 129 -3.37 -12.36 -14.90
N ARG A 130 -4.14 -11.69 -14.04
CA ARG A 130 -4.25 -10.22 -14.07
C ARG A 130 -2.92 -9.55 -13.78
N ALA A 131 -2.14 -10.06 -12.83
CA ALA A 131 -0.81 -9.55 -12.53
C ALA A 131 0.12 -9.58 -13.76
N GLU A 132 0.10 -10.66 -14.55
CA GLU A 132 0.88 -10.76 -15.78
C GLU A 132 0.51 -9.66 -16.80
N GLN A 133 -0.78 -9.45 -17.03
CA GLN A 133 -1.28 -8.39 -17.92
C GLN A 133 -0.87 -6.99 -17.43
N LEU A 134 -0.98 -6.74 -16.13
CA LEU A 134 -0.64 -5.45 -15.51
C LEU A 134 0.85 -5.12 -15.61
N VAL A 135 1.70 -6.14 -15.47
CA VAL A 135 3.15 -5.99 -15.65
C VAL A 135 3.48 -5.62 -17.10
N GLU A 136 2.78 -6.19 -18.09
CA GLU A 136 2.95 -5.83 -19.51
C GLU A 136 2.49 -4.39 -19.79
N MET A 137 1.50 -3.88 -19.06
CA MET A 137 1.07 -2.48 -19.12
C MET A 137 2.04 -1.51 -18.43
N GLY A 138 3.00 -2.01 -17.63
CA GLY A 138 3.96 -1.20 -16.90
C GLY A 138 3.54 -0.82 -15.48
N ALA A 139 2.62 -1.57 -14.85
CA ALA A 139 2.27 -1.38 -13.44
C ALA A 139 3.50 -1.55 -12.54
N HIS A 140 3.68 -0.64 -11.58
CA HIS A 140 4.86 -0.62 -10.72
C HIS A 140 4.74 -1.56 -9.51
N ILE A 141 3.52 -1.69 -8.99
CA ILE A 141 3.21 -2.49 -7.80
C ILE A 141 1.91 -3.25 -8.06
N ILE A 142 1.91 -4.55 -7.77
CA ILE A 142 0.71 -5.39 -7.81
C ILE A 142 0.28 -5.67 -6.38
N GLY A 143 -0.92 -5.21 -6.01
CA GLY A 143 -1.49 -5.36 -4.68
C GLY A 143 -2.41 -6.57 -4.58
N LEU A 144 -2.11 -7.52 -3.70
CA LEU A 144 -3.01 -8.59 -3.28
C LEU A 144 -3.72 -8.16 -2.00
N HIS A 145 -5.04 -8.15 -2.00
CA HIS A 145 -5.79 -7.54 -0.91
C HIS A 145 -7.01 -8.38 -0.51
N ALA A 146 -7.02 -8.87 0.74
CA ALA A 146 -8.20 -9.40 1.37
C ALA A 146 -9.00 -8.25 2.03
N GLY A 147 -10.06 -7.77 1.36
CA GLY A 147 -10.87 -6.64 1.86
C GLY A 147 -11.51 -6.90 3.21
N ILE A 148 -11.78 -5.83 3.98
CA ILE A 148 -12.29 -5.94 5.37
C ILE A 148 -13.62 -6.70 5.48
N ASP A 149 -14.54 -6.51 4.54
CA ASP A 149 -15.81 -7.22 4.55
C ASP A 149 -15.63 -8.70 4.17
N THR A 150 -14.68 -9.00 3.28
CA THR A 150 -14.28 -10.38 2.96
C THR A 150 -13.65 -11.07 4.18
N GLN A 151 -12.80 -10.35 4.94
CA GLN A 151 -12.24 -10.87 6.20
C GLN A 151 -13.35 -11.21 7.20
N ARG A 152 -14.35 -10.33 7.35
CA ARG A 152 -15.48 -10.54 8.27
C ARG A 152 -16.41 -11.66 7.81
N GLY A 153 -16.79 -11.65 6.53
CA GLY A 153 -17.78 -12.57 5.99
C GLY A 153 -17.21 -13.97 5.69
N LYS A 154 -16.03 -14.03 5.07
CA LYS A 154 -15.41 -15.29 4.61
C LYS A 154 -14.24 -15.73 5.48
N LYS A 155 -13.85 -14.97 6.51
CA LYS A 155 -12.66 -15.18 7.36
C LYS A 155 -11.34 -15.27 6.56
N LEU A 156 -11.32 -14.75 5.34
CA LEU A 156 -10.15 -14.76 4.46
C LEU A 156 -9.23 -13.57 4.80
N ARG A 157 -7.96 -13.85 5.05
CA ARG A 157 -6.92 -12.86 5.35
C ARG A 157 -5.72 -13.00 4.40
N ALA A 158 -4.82 -12.04 4.42
CA ALA A 158 -3.58 -12.08 3.61
C ALA A 158 -2.77 -13.36 3.81
N ILE A 159 -2.74 -13.90 5.03
CA ILE A 159 -2.03 -15.15 5.35
C ILE A 159 -2.60 -16.38 4.63
N ASP A 160 -3.84 -16.32 4.19
CA ASP A 160 -4.49 -17.40 3.45
C ASP A 160 -4.20 -17.33 1.94
N LEU A 161 -3.46 -16.30 1.48
CA LEU A 161 -3.13 -16.05 0.08
C LEU A 161 -1.69 -16.46 -0.28
N LEU A 162 -0.99 -17.27 0.52
CA LEU A 162 0.43 -17.59 0.34
C LEU A 162 0.76 -18.15 -1.05
N ASP A 163 -0.06 -19.06 -1.57
CA ASP A 163 0.14 -19.64 -2.91
C ASP A 163 -0.13 -18.60 -4.01
N THR A 164 -1.12 -17.74 -3.80
CA THR A 164 -1.41 -16.64 -4.73
C THR A 164 -0.26 -15.63 -4.76
N ILE A 165 0.32 -15.28 -3.61
CA ILE A 165 1.49 -14.40 -3.49
C ILE A 165 2.66 -14.97 -4.29
N GLU A 166 2.97 -16.25 -4.09
CA GLU A 166 4.04 -16.94 -4.81
C GLU A 166 3.77 -16.98 -6.33
N GLY A 167 2.53 -17.27 -6.73
CA GLY A 167 2.11 -17.27 -8.13
C GLY A 167 2.26 -15.90 -8.80
N VAL A 168 1.79 -14.84 -8.14
CA VAL A 168 1.94 -13.45 -8.62
C VAL A 168 3.42 -13.06 -8.65
N LYS A 169 4.20 -13.39 -7.61
CA LYS A 169 5.64 -13.08 -7.58
C LYS A 169 6.39 -13.69 -8.77
N LYS A 170 6.06 -14.92 -9.16
CA LYS A 170 6.65 -15.56 -10.36
C LYS A 170 6.37 -14.79 -11.65
N LYS A 171 5.20 -14.12 -11.74
CA LYS A 171 4.82 -13.31 -12.92
C LYS A 171 5.42 -11.90 -12.92
N THR A 172 5.79 -11.38 -11.76
CA THR A 172 6.24 -10.00 -11.57
C THR A 172 7.76 -9.84 -11.41
N VAL A 173 8.53 -10.95 -11.42
CA VAL A 173 9.98 -10.94 -11.18
C VAL A 173 10.69 -9.86 -12.02
N ASN A 174 11.44 -8.99 -11.34
CA ASN A 174 12.22 -7.88 -11.93
C ASN A 174 11.41 -6.83 -12.71
N LYS A 175 10.08 -6.86 -12.65
CA LYS A 175 9.21 -5.93 -13.39
C LYS A 175 8.31 -5.11 -12.47
N ALA A 176 7.74 -5.71 -11.43
CA ALA A 176 6.90 -5.03 -10.47
C ALA A 176 7.09 -5.59 -9.05
N LEU A 177 6.80 -4.78 -8.04
CA LEU A 177 6.74 -5.21 -6.64
C LEU A 177 5.41 -5.89 -6.35
N VAL A 178 5.41 -6.79 -5.38
CA VAL A 178 4.19 -7.42 -4.85
C VAL A 178 3.87 -6.85 -3.47
N SER A 179 2.72 -6.21 -3.36
CA SER A 179 2.15 -5.71 -2.09
C SER A 179 1.08 -6.65 -1.59
N VAL A 180 1.01 -6.87 -0.27
CA VAL A 180 0.02 -7.77 0.34
C VAL A 180 -0.67 -7.08 1.52
N ALA A 181 -2.00 -7.04 1.48
CA ALA A 181 -2.86 -6.40 2.47
C ALA A 181 -4.02 -7.30 2.93
N GLY A 182 -4.55 -7.00 4.11
CA GLY A 182 -5.78 -7.60 4.62
C GLY A 182 -5.58 -8.46 5.86
N GLY A 183 -5.81 -7.87 7.04
CA GLY A 183 -5.76 -8.56 8.33
C GLY A 183 -4.38 -9.09 8.73
N VAL A 184 -3.30 -8.52 8.20
CA VAL A 184 -1.92 -8.91 8.50
C VAL A 184 -1.59 -8.55 9.95
N LYS A 185 -0.99 -9.49 10.69
CA LYS A 185 -0.44 -9.27 12.02
C LYS A 185 1.07 -9.04 11.93
N PRO A 186 1.69 -8.27 12.87
CA PRO A 186 3.14 -8.06 12.92
C PRO A 186 3.93 -9.37 12.89
N SER A 187 3.48 -10.42 13.56
CA SER A 187 4.12 -11.75 13.59
C SER A 187 4.08 -12.52 12.27
N GLU A 188 3.19 -12.14 11.33
CA GLU A 188 3.01 -12.82 10.03
C GLU A 188 3.87 -12.22 8.92
N THR A 189 4.51 -11.08 9.16
CA THR A 189 5.22 -10.32 8.11
C THR A 189 6.38 -11.12 7.50
N ARG A 190 7.12 -11.89 8.29
CA ARG A 190 8.23 -12.72 7.81
C ARG A 190 7.76 -13.77 6.80
N ILE A 191 6.73 -14.54 7.11
CA ILE A 191 6.25 -15.59 6.21
C ILE A 191 5.68 -15.02 4.90
N LEU A 192 5.00 -13.87 4.95
CA LEU A 192 4.52 -13.18 3.75
C LEU A 192 5.69 -12.73 2.87
N ALA A 193 6.76 -12.18 3.47
CA ALA A 193 7.96 -11.77 2.77
C ALA A 193 8.72 -12.95 2.14
N GLU A 194 8.83 -14.07 2.84
CA GLU A 194 9.44 -15.32 2.35
C GLU A 194 8.65 -15.90 1.17
N LYS A 195 7.34 -15.72 1.14
CA LYS A 195 6.47 -16.14 0.02
C LYS A 195 6.50 -15.21 -1.18
N GLY A 196 7.21 -14.10 -1.09
CA GLY A 196 7.46 -13.23 -2.24
C GLY A 196 6.83 -11.83 -2.15
N ALA A 197 6.14 -11.49 -1.06
CA ALA A 197 5.69 -10.13 -0.85
C ALA A 197 6.91 -9.19 -0.67
N ASP A 198 6.91 -8.08 -1.39
CA ASP A 198 7.92 -7.03 -1.28
C ASP A 198 7.45 -5.92 -0.32
N ILE A 199 6.14 -5.66 -0.29
CA ILE A 199 5.49 -4.67 0.56
C ILE A 199 4.43 -5.38 1.40
N ILE A 200 4.55 -5.30 2.73
CA ILE A 200 3.57 -5.86 3.66
C ILE A 200 2.76 -4.72 4.28
N VAL A 201 1.45 -4.75 4.10
CA VAL A 201 0.52 -3.70 4.55
C VAL A 201 -0.13 -4.10 5.86
N ILE A 202 0.00 -3.28 6.88
CA ILE A 202 -0.65 -3.46 8.18
C ILE A 202 -1.51 -2.23 8.50
N GLY A 203 -2.81 -2.43 8.62
CA GLY A 203 -3.76 -1.43 9.12
C GLY A 203 -4.07 -1.65 10.60
N GLY A 204 -5.24 -2.20 10.90
CA GLY A 204 -5.81 -2.31 12.26
C GLY A 204 -4.89 -2.91 13.32
N ALA A 205 -4.01 -3.85 12.97
CA ALA A 205 -3.08 -4.44 13.93
C ALA A 205 -2.03 -3.44 14.47
N ILE A 206 -1.82 -2.30 13.80
CA ILE A 206 -1.04 -1.16 14.29
C ILE A 206 -1.98 -0.05 14.76
N THR A 207 -2.90 0.39 13.91
CA THR A 207 -3.71 1.60 14.13
C THR A 207 -4.73 1.48 15.27
N SER A 208 -5.15 0.25 15.60
CA SER A 208 -6.05 -0.06 16.72
C SER A 208 -5.34 -0.78 17.88
N SER A 209 -4.01 -0.92 17.81
CA SER A 209 -3.23 -1.51 18.91
C SER A 209 -3.23 -0.60 20.14
N PRO A 210 -3.29 -1.13 21.36
CA PRO A 210 -3.04 -0.35 22.57
C PRO A 210 -1.60 0.20 22.63
N SER A 211 -0.68 -0.40 21.86
CA SER A 211 0.73 0.02 21.75
C SER A 211 1.17 0.03 20.29
N PRO A 212 0.73 1.01 19.47
CA PRO A 212 1.01 1.03 18.02
C PRO A 212 2.51 0.98 17.69
N ARG A 213 3.32 1.68 18.51
CA ARG A 213 4.77 1.71 18.35
C ARG A 213 5.41 0.33 18.52
N GLU A 214 5.00 -0.45 19.52
CA GLU A 214 5.53 -1.80 19.73
C GLU A 214 5.11 -2.76 18.62
N SER A 215 3.86 -2.67 18.17
CA SER A 215 3.37 -3.45 17.02
C SER A 215 4.17 -3.15 15.74
N LEU A 216 4.48 -1.87 15.51
CA LEU A 216 5.33 -1.45 14.38
C LEU A 216 6.76 -2.00 14.53
N LEU A 217 7.36 -1.89 15.71
CA LEU A 217 8.70 -2.40 15.98
C LEU A 217 8.81 -3.93 15.82
N GLU A 218 7.77 -4.68 16.19
CA GLU A 218 7.70 -6.12 15.96
C GLU A 218 7.71 -6.42 14.45
N ALA A 219 6.87 -5.74 13.68
CA ALA A 219 6.80 -5.93 12.22
C ALA A 219 8.14 -5.60 11.53
N LEU A 220 8.79 -4.49 11.91
CA LEU A 220 10.09 -4.09 11.37
C LEU A 220 11.18 -5.12 11.68
N ARG A 221 11.22 -5.66 12.92
CA ARG A 221 12.18 -6.72 13.30
C ARG A 221 11.97 -7.99 12.47
N ASN A 222 10.73 -8.40 12.29
CA ASN A 222 10.40 -9.61 11.52
C ASN A 222 10.73 -9.49 10.01
N LEU A 223 10.84 -8.27 9.49
CA LEU A 223 11.26 -7.97 8.12
C LEU A 223 12.76 -7.65 8.00
N ASP A 224 13.51 -7.72 9.09
CA ASP A 224 14.92 -7.31 9.17
C ASP A 224 15.16 -5.85 8.70
N ILE A 225 14.13 -5.00 8.83
CA ILE A 225 14.21 -3.57 8.50
C ILE A 225 14.90 -2.83 9.66
N ARG A 226 16.03 -2.21 9.36
CA ARG A 226 16.78 -1.40 10.34
C ARG A 226 16.09 -0.06 10.57
N ARG A 227 16.17 0.43 11.81
CA ARG A 227 15.74 1.78 12.16
C ARG A 227 16.57 2.83 11.43
N PRO A 228 16.02 4.01 11.11
CA PRO A 228 16.81 5.15 10.67
C PRO A 228 17.89 5.47 11.72
N LYS A 229 19.07 5.90 11.24
CA LYS A 229 20.16 6.38 12.12
C LYS A 229 19.88 7.81 12.56
#